data_229c0e71fe63fc6fb768bdbc7fbc0278
#
_entry.id   229c0e71fe63fc6fb768bdbc7fbc0278
#
_cell.length_a   1.000
_cell.length_b   1.000
_cell.length_c   1.000
_cell.angle_alpha   90.00
_cell.angle_beta   90.00
_cell.angle_gamma   90.00
#
_symmetry.space_group_name_H-M   'P 1'
#
loop_
_entity.id
_entity.type
_entity.pdbx_description
1 polymer ?
#
loop_
_entity_poly.entity_id
_entity_poly.type
_entity_poly.pdbx_seq_one_letter_code
_entity_poly.pdbx_strand_id
1 'polypeptide(L)'
;LTSIHEKSFRGISFSIKKGEILGFGGLVGAQRTELMEGIFGIRHLAKGTIKVHGKEVNIKRPRDAMDAGIGMITEDRRGNGIFGCLSIKDNVGVSIYNKYLKAGIMLDHPSINKVVDDNIKRLSIKTPSMKEHIGNLSGGNQQKVIISRWLAKDPDILIMDEPTRGIDIGAKHEIYEIMEELAKQGKAIIMISS
;
A
#
# COMPACT_ATOMS: atom_id res chain seq x y z
N LEU A 1 -13.71 15.95 -4.13
CA LEU A 1 -12.81 15.61 -5.25
C LEU A 1 -13.59 15.47 -6.55
N THR A 2 -13.00 15.86 -7.64
CA THR A 2 -13.60 15.73 -8.98
C THR A 2 -12.49 15.32 -9.97
N SER A 3 -12.77 14.30 -10.78
CA SER A 3 -11.84 13.84 -11.82
C SER A 3 -11.87 14.76 -13.06
N ILE A 4 -10.76 14.77 -13.85
CA ILE A 4 -10.69 15.47 -15.14
C ILE A 4 -11.59 14.79 -16.21
N HIS A 5 -11.73 13.48 -16.15
CA HIS A 5 -12.58 12.77 -17.10
C HIS A 5 -14.03 12.83 -16.66
N GLU A 6 -14.91 13.36 -17.51
CA GLU A 6 -16.34 13.55 -17.22
C GLU A 6 -17.11 12.29 -16.80
N LYS A 7 -16.58 11.12 -17.10
CA LYS A 7 -17.14 9.80 -16.74
C LYS A 7 -16.65 9.25 -15.40
N SER A 8 -15.74 9.93 -14.72
CA SER A 8 -15.22 9.54 -13.42
C SER A 8 -16.03 10.18 -12.28
N PHE A 9 -15.62 9.98 -11.04
CA PHE A 9 -16.32 10.45 -9.84
C PHE A 9 -16.45 11.98 -9.74
N ARG A 10 -17.50 12.47 -9.07
CA ARG A 10 -17.76 13.89 -8.77
C ARG A 10 -18.29 14.06 -7.36
N GLY A 11 -17.96 15.20 -6.74
CA GLY A 11 -18.55 15.63 -5.47
C GLY A 11 -18.27 14.69 -4.28
N ILE A 12 -17.18 13.93 -4.31
CA ILE A 12 -16.83 13.02 -3.23
C ILE A 12 -16.13 13.78 -2.11
N SER A 13 -16.64 13.64 -0.89
CA SER A 13 -16.02 14.17 0.32
C SER A 13 -16.09 13.13 1.42
N PHE A 14 -14.99 12.88 2.10
CA PHE A 14 -14.91 11.98 3.26
C PHE A 14 -13.73 12.37 4.14
N SER A 15 -13.71 11.83 5.33
CA SER A 15 -12.59 11.94 6.26
C SER A 15 -12.34 10.60 6.92
N ILE A 16 -11.11 10.38 7.36
CA ILE A 16 -10.71 9.19 8.09
C ILE A 16 -9.86 9.61 9.30
N LYS A 17 -10.02 8.94 10.42
CA LYS A 17 -9.28 9.18 11.66
C LYS A 17 -8.14 8.17 11.83
N LYS A 18 -7.17 8.51 12.66
CA LYS A 18 -6.17 7.54 13.13
C LYS A 18 -6.84 6.33 13.77
N GLY A 19 -6.39 5.14 13.42
CA GLY A 19 -6.93 3.88 13.94
C GLY A 19 -8.27 3.46 13.33
N GLU A 20 -8.75 4.17 12.31
CA GLU A 20 -9.99 3.84 11.63
C GLU A 20 -9.74 2.99 10.38
N ILE A 21 -10.62 2.03 10.12
CA ILE A 21 -10.73 1.32 8.85
C ILE A 21 -11.99 1.81 8.15
N LEU A 22 -11.82 2.57 7.06
CA LEU A 22 -12.91 3.09 6.25
C LEU A 22 -13.08 2.22 5.01
N GLY A 23 -14.23 1.55 4.88
CA GLY A 23 -14.57 0.70 3.74
C GLY A 23 -15.30 1.45 2.64
N PHE A 24 -14.86 1.28 1.39
CA PHE A 24 -15.56 1.70 0.18
C PHE A 24 -16.12 0.45 -0.52
N GLY A 25 -17.40 0.14 -0.27
CA GLY A 25 -18.13 -0.93 -0.94
C GLY A 25 -18.85 -0.43 -2.19
N GLY A 26 -19.10 -1.32 -3.16
CA GLY A 26 -19.93 -1.00 -4.33
C GLY A 26 -19.68 -1.95 -5.50
N LEU A 27 -20.51 -1.83 -6.54
CA LEU A 27 -20.41 -2.66 -7.74
C LEU A 27 -19.14 -2.38 -8.54
N VAL A 28 -18.71 -3.34 -9.34
CA VAL A 28 -17.63 -3.16 -10.33
C VAL A 28 -17.98 -1.98 -11.25
N GLY A 29 -17.00 -1.10 -11.47
CA GLY A 29 -17.21 0.14 -12.25
C GLY A 29 -17.72 1.35 -11.44
N ALA A 30 -17.87 1.25 -10.12
CA ALA A 30 -18.27 2.37 -9.26
C ALA A 30 -17.17 3.44 -9.05
N GLN A 31 -16.07 3.37 -9.79
CA GLN A 31 -14.98 4.36 -9.82
C GLN A 31 -14.23 4.53 -8.48
N ARG A 32 -14.26 3.52 -7.62
CA ARG A 32 -13.59 3.55 -6.31
C ARG A 32 -12.07 3.53 -6.45
N THR A 33 -11.56 2.63 -7.29
CA THR A 33 -10.13 2.55 -7.64
C THR A 33 -9.64 3.87 -8.21
N GLU A 34 -10.37 4.45 -9.16
CA GLU A 34 -10.01 5.72 -9.79
C GLU A 34 -9.97 6.89 -8.79
N LEU A 35 -10.87 6.89 -7.81
CA LEU A 35 -10.84 7.86 -6.71
C LEU A 35 -9.56 7.74 -5.90
N MET A 36 -9.18 6.52 -5.51
CA MET A 36 -7.98 6.28 -4.71
C MET A 36 -6.70 6.51 -5.51
N GLU A 37 -6.66 6.14 -6.79
CA GLU A 37 -5.58 6.49 -7.71
C GLU A 37 -5.42 8.01 -7.84
N GLY A 38 -6.53 8.76 -7.83
CA GLY A 38 -6.52 10.22 -7.82
C GLY A 38 -5.93 10.77 -6.51
N ILE A 39 -6.32 10.23 -5.37
CA ILE A 39 -5.78 10.63 -4.06
C ILE A 39 -4.28 10.29 -3.96
N PHE A 40 -3.86 9.16 -4.50
CA PHE A 40 -2.46 8.74 -4.49
C PHE A 40 -1.60 9.41 -5.58
N GLY A 41 -2.22 10.15 -6.53
CA GLY A 41 -1.50 10.88 -7.58
C GLY A 41 -1.11 10.03 -8.79
N ILE A 42 -1.70 8.85 -8.98
CA ILE A 42 -1.60 8.06 -10.21
C ILE A 42 -2.47 8.70 -11.30
N ARG A 43 -3.67 9.17 -10.93
CA ARG A 43 -4.56 9.94 -11.79
C ARG A 43 -4.57 11.40 -11.39
N HIS A 44 -4.72 12.27 -12.38
CA HIS A 44 -4.83 13.69 -12.13
C HIS A 44 -6.26 14.06 -11.65
N LEU A 45 -6.34 14.80 -10.54
CA LEU A 45 -7.59 15.37 -10.04
C LEU A 45 -7.81 16.76 -10.66
N ALA A 46 -9.00 16.98 -11.25
CA ALA A 46 -9.34 18.26 -11.83
C ALA A 46 -9.57 19.34 -10.77
N LYS A 47 -10.24 18.97 -9.67
CA LYS A 47 -10.59 19.86 -8.55
C LYS A 47 -10.69 19.05 -7.26
N GLY A 48 -10.41 19.69 -6.15
CA GLY A 48 -10.56 19.12 -4.83
C GLY A 48 -9.39 19.46 -3.93
N THR A 49 -9.54 19.18 -2.65
CA THR A 49 -8.53 19.45 -1.63
C THR A 49 -8.29 18.16 -0.86
N ILE A 50 -7.02 17.76 -0.72
CA ILE A 50 -6.60 16.66 0.14
C ILE A 50 -5.90 17.26 1.35
N LYS A 51 -6.30 16.81 2.54
CA LYS A 51 -5.66 17.22 3.79
C LYS A 51 -5.14 16.00 4.53
N VAL A 52 -3.89 16.07 4.99
CA VAL A 52 -3.27 15.07 5.86
C VAL A 52 -2.86 15.77 7.15
N HIS A 53 -3.26 15.23 8.29
CA HIS A 53 -3.08 15.85 9.62
C HIS A 53 -3.59 17.32 9.68
N GLY A 54 -4.72 17.58 9.01
CA GLY A 54 -5.33 18.92 8.94
C GLY A 54 -4.63 19.92 7.99
N LYS A 55 -3.48 19.56 7.42
CA LYS A 55 -2.74 20.39 6.47
C LYS A 55 -3.06 19.99 5.04
N GLU A 56 -3.29 20.97 4.20
CA GLU A 56 -3.48 20.76 2.76
C GLU A 56 -2.19 20.25 2.12
N VAL A 57 -2.31 19.20 1.31
CA VAL A 57 -1.22 18.60 0.55
C VAL A 57 -1.52 18.64 -0.94
N ASN A 58 -0.50 18.98 -1.73
CA ASN A 58 -0.60 19.06 -3.18
C ASN A 58 0.00 17.79 -3.81
N ILE A 59 -0.87 16.85 -4.15
CA ILE A 59 -0.48 15.56 -4.71
C ILE A 59 -0.68 15.59 -6.23
N LYS A 60 0.43 15.59 -6.97
CA LYS A 60 0.44 15.53 -8.44
C LYS A 60 0.97 14.20 -8.99
N ARG A 61 1.70 13.46 -8.17
CA ARG A 61 2.33 12.16 -8.51
C ARG A 61 2.44 11.29 -7.26
N PRO A 62 2.61 9.97 -7.38
CA PRO A 62 2.70 9.05 -6.25
C PRO A 62 3.76 9.42 -5.21
N ARG A 63 4.87 10.02 -5.63
CA ARG A 63 5.92 10.47 -4.73
C ARG A 63 5.41 11.48 -3.70
N ASP A 64 4.58 12.43 -4.15
CA ASP A 64 4.04 13.47 -3.27
C ASP A 64 3.10 12.87 -2.22
N ALA A 65 2.31 11.84 -2.60
CA ALA A 65 1.47 11.08 -1.67
C ALA A 65 2.31 10.31 -0.64
N MET A 66 3.37 9.63 -1.09
CA MET A 66 4.27 8.91 -0.20
C MET A 66 4.97 9.85 0.79
N ASP A 67 5.39 11.02 0.34
CA ASP A 67 6.04 12.04 1.19
C ASP A 67 5.03 12.69 2.16
N ALA A 68 3.72 12.67 1.84
CA ALA A 68 2.62 13.05 2.73
C ALA A 68 2.19 11.92 3.70
N GLY A 69 2.86 10.77 3.69
CA GLY A 69 2.54 9.64 4.57
C GLY A 69 1.41 8.73 4.08
N ILE A 70 1.08 8.75 2.78
CA ILE A 70 0.07 7.88 2.17
C ILE A 70 0.75 6.74 1.43
N GLY A 71 0.33 5.49 1.70
CA GLY A 71 0.69 4.31 0.93
C GLY A 71 -0.51 3.76 0.16
N MET A 72 -0.27 3.03 -0.95
CA MET A 72 -1.34 2.42 -1.72
C MET A 72 -0.96 1.02 -2.20
N ILE A 73 -1.82 0.06 -1.91
CA ILE A 73 -1.81 -1.29 -2.47
C ILE A 73 -2.86 -1.32 -3.57
N THR A 74 -2.45 -1.68 -4.78
CA THR A 74 -3.31 -1.71 -5.97
C THR A 74 -4.00 -3.06 -6.14
N GLU A 75 -5.15 -3.07 -6.82
CA GLU A 75 -5.94 -4.26 -7.11
C GLU A 75 -5.14 -5.33 -7.88
N ASP A 76 -4.41 -4.93 -8.93
CA ASP A 76 -3.59 -5.84 -9.73
C ASP A 76 -2.25 -6.14 -9.05
N ARG A 77 -2.28 -7.15 -8.17
CA ARG A 77 -1.09 -7.62 -7.46
C ARG A 77 0.03 -8.00 -8.41
N ARG A 78 -0.27 -8.75 -9.48
CA ARG A 78 0.75 -9.32 -10.37
C ARG A 78 1.32 -8.31 -11.36
N GLY A 79 0.48 -7.45 -11.90
CA GLY A 79 0.90 -6.43 -12.86
C GLY A 79 1.59 -5.23 -12.20
N ASN A 80 1.03 -4.74 -11.11
CA ASN A 80 1.45 -3.47 -10.50
C ASN A 80 1.97 -3.61 -9.06
N GLY A 81 1.63 -4.72 -8.39
CA GLY A 81 1.93 -4.90 -6.98
C GLY A 81 3.32 -5.49 -6.69
N ILE A 82 3.81 -6.43 -7.51
CA ILE A 82 5.07 -7.15 -7.28
C ILE A 82 6.05 -7.03 -8.44
N PHE A 83 7.33 -7.11 -8.12
CA PHE A 83 8.39 -7.35 -9.09
C PHE A 83 8.66 -8.87 -9.13
N GLY A 84 7.90 -9.60 -9.96
CA GLY A 84 7.81 -11.07 -9.93
C GLY A 84 9.13 -11.81 -10.07
N CYS A 85 10.09 -11.25 -10.81
CA CYS A 85 11.43 -11.80 -11.03
C CYS A 85 12.43 -11.46 -9.90
N LEU A 86 12.03 -10.61 -8.94
CA LEU A 86 12.92 -10.18 -7.85
C LEU A 86 12.65 -10.96 -6.56
N SER A 87 13.63 -10.92 -5.66
CA SER A 87 13.53 -11.53 -4.33
C SER A 87 12.51 -10.80 -3.44
N ILE A 88 12.08 -11.45 -2.37
CA ILE A 88 11.28 -10.82 -1.30
C ILE A 88 12.02 -9.60 -0.76
N LYS A 89 13.33 -9.74 -0.49
CA LYS A 89 14.17 -8.64 -0.02
C LYS A 89 14.10 -7.42 -0.94
N ASP A 90 14.24 -7.62 -2.25
CA ASP A 90 14.24 -6.51 -3.20
C ASP A 90 12.84 -5.91 -3.34
N ASN A 91 11.80 -6.75 -3.30
CA ASN A 91 10.42 -6.29 -3.32
C ASN A 91 10.07 -5.39 -2.12
N VAL A 92 10.58 -5.69 -0.92
CA VAL A 92 10.39 -4.85 0.27
C VAL A 92 11.36 -3.69 0.25
N GLY A 93 12.63 -3.95 -0.04
CA GLY A 93 13.74 -2.99 0.05
C GLY A 93 13.61 -1.79 -0.86
N VAL A 94 12.99 -1.94 -2.05
CA VAL A 94 12.85 -0.86 -3.03
C VAL A 94 12.21 0.40 -2.45
N SER A 95 11.28 0.25 -1.50
CA SER A 95 10.59 1.37 -0.86
C SER A 95 11.48 2.17 0.11
N ILE A 96 12.55 1.56 0.60
CA ILE A 96 13.41 2.09 1.67
C ILE A 96 14.87 2.28 1.25
N TYR A 97 15.26 1.93 0.03
CA TYR A 97 16.66 2.05 -0.39
C TYR A 97 17.23 3.45 -0.17
N ASN A 98 16.47 4.50 -0.50
CA ASN A 98 16.91 5.88 -0.28
C ASN A 98 17.20 6.20 1.20
N LYS A 99 16.47 5.57 2.14
CA LYS A 99 16.65 5.77 3.58
C LYS A 99 17.95 5.12 4.08
N TYR A 100 18.42 4.09 3.39
CA TYR A 100 19.57 3.27 3.78
C TYR A 100 20.77 3.45 2.84
N LEU A 101 20.87 4.59 2.15
CA LEU A 101 22.05 4.98 1.40
C LEU A 101 23.12 5.56 2.34
N LYS A 102 24.29 4.92 2.40
CA LYS A 102 25.50 5.45 3.05
C LYS A 102 26.29 6.30 2.06
N ALA A 103 26.65 7.53 2.47
CA ALA A 103 27.37 8.50 1.63
C ALA A 103 26.67 8.76 0.26
N GLY A 104 25.37 8.51 0.15
CA GLY A 104 24.59 8.72 -1.09
C GLY A 104 24.83 7.70 -2.20
N ILE A 105 25.70 6.70 -2.01
CA ILE A 105 26.15 5.81 -3.09
C ILE A 105 25.99 4.33 -2.72
N MET A 106 26.23 3.95 -1.48
CA MET A 106 26.29 2.54 -1.06
C MET A 106 25.08 2.16 -0.20
N LEU A 107 24.39 1.07 -0.55
CA LEU A 107 23.27 0.54 0.24
C LEU A 107 23.79 -0.15 1.53
N ASP A 108 23.17 0.19 2.66
CA ASP A 108 23.37 -0.51 3.93
C ASP A 108 22.58 -1.82 3.95
N HIS A 109 23.10 -2.84 3.28
CA HIS A 109 22.46 -4.15 3.20
C HIS A 109 22.15 -4.79 4.56
N PRO A 110 23.01 -4.73 5.59
CA PRO A 110 22.67 -5.27 6.91
C PRO A 110 21.40 -4.65 7.50
N SER A 111 21.28 -3.32 7.46
CA SER A 111 20.07 -2.61 7.96
C SER A 111 18.82 -2.94 7.15
N ILE A 112 18.93 -3.00 5.82
CA ILE A 112 17.84 -3.41 4.94
C ILE A 112 17.40 -4.84 5.24
N ASN A 113 18.36 -5.78 5.37
CA ASN A 113 18.07 -7.17 5.68
C ASN A 113 17.31 -7.30 7.01
N LYS A 114 17.72 -6.53 8.04
CA LYS A 114 17.03 -6.52 9.33
C LYS A 114 15.58 -6.09 9.19
N VAL A 115 15.32 -4.99 8.49
CA VAL A 115 13.93 -4.51 8.26
C VAL A 115 13.09 -5.57 7.52
N VAL A 116 13.65 -6.21 6.51
CA VAL A 116 12.95 -7.25 5.76
C VAL A 116 12.67 -8.47 6.63
N ASP A 117 13.64 -8.93 7.41
CA ASP A 117 13.50 -10.09 8.31
C ASP A 117 12.46 -9.83 9.41
N ASP A 118 12.50 -8.64 10.03
CA ASP A 118 11.53 -8.21 11.04
C ASP A 118 10.10 -8.21 10.46
N ASN A 119 9.91 -7.74 9.22
CA ASN A 119 8.60 -7.75 8.56
C ASN A 119 8.16 -9.16 8.14
N ILE A 120 9.07 -10.03 7.68
CA ILE A 120 8.76 -11.45 7.39
C ILE A 120 8.19 -12.12 8.64
N LYS A 121 8.83 -11.91 9.78
CA LYS A 121 8.39 -12.47 11.08
C LYS A 121 7.07 -11.85 11.51
N ARG A 122 6.97 -10.52 11.50
CA ARG A 122 5.79 -9.75 11.93
C ARG A 122 4.53 -10.17 11.18
N LEU A 123 4.63 -10.32 9.85
CA LEU A 123 3.49 -10.68 9.00
C LEU A 123 3.36 -12.19 8.78
N SER A 124 4.18 -13.01 9.44
CA SER A 124 4.20 -14.46 9.29
C SER A 124 4.24 -14.90 7.82
N ILE A 125 5.16 -14.28 7.03
CA ILE A 125 5.34 -14.61 5.61
C ILE A 125 5.99 -15.99 5.50
N LYS A 126 5.28 -16.95 4.90
CA LYS A 126 5.79 -18.31 4.70
C LYS A 126 6.77 -18.35 3.54
N THR A 127 8.05 -18.38 3.85
CA THR A 127 9.16 -18.40 2.89
C THR A 127 10.38 -19.12 3.47
N PRO A 128 11.18 -19.83 2.66
CA PRO A 128 12.44 -20.41 3.13
C PRO A 128 13.51 -19.34 3.44
N SER A 129 13.48 -18.21 2.74
CA SER A 129 14.42 -17.11 2.98
C SER A 129 13.94 -15.80 2.33
N MET A 130 14.51 -14.65 2.75
CA MET A 130 14.26 -13.36 2.09
C MET A 130 14.81 -13.28 0.65
N LYS A 131 15.68 -14.23 0.26
CA LYS A 131 16.25 -14.32 -1.11
C LYS A 131 15.35 -15.07 -2.08
N GLU A 132 14.26 -15.70 -1.58
CA GLU A 132 13.29 -16.40 -2.42
C GLU A 132 12.62 -15.43 -3.39
N HIS A 133 12.40 -15.89 -4.63
CA HIS A 133 11.67 -15.11 -5.63
C HIS A 133 10.19 -14.98 -5.20
N ILE A 134 9.66 -13.75 -5.23
CA ILE A 134 8.29 -13.49 -4.83
C ILE A 134 7.28 -14.26 -5.70
N GLY A 135 7.61 -14.52 -6.96
CA GLY A 135 6.79 -15.29 -7.89
C GLY A 135 6.49 -16.71 -7.43
N ASN A 136 7.38 -17.31 -6.61
CA ASN A 136 7.23 -18.68 -6.07
C ASN A 136 6.31 -18.76 -4.85
N LEU A 137 5.90 -17.61 -4.29
CA LEU A 137 5.03 -17.60 -3.11
C LEU A 137 3.56 -17.76 -3.50
N SER A 138 2.76 -18.28 -2.55
CA SER A 138 1.30 -18.26 -2.65
C SER A 138 0.77 -16.81 -2.72
N GLY A 139 -0.44 -16.63 -3.27
CA GLY A 139 -1.06 -15.32 -3.40
C GLY A 139 -1.15 -14.55 -2.08
N GLY A 140 -1.49 -15.23 -0.98
CA GLY A 140 -1.53 -14.62 0.36
C GLY A 140 -0.16 -14.15 0.84
N ASN A 141 0.90 -14.95 0.62
CA ASN A 141 2.25 -14.53 0.99
C ASN A 141 2.78 -13.40 0.10
N GLN A 142 2.46 -13.40 -1.21
CA GLN A 142 2.76 -12.25 -2.08
C GLN A 142 2.11 -10.97 -1.57
N GLN A 143 0.84 -11.04 -1.15
CA GLN A 143 0.13 -9.88 -0.58
C GLN A 143 0.78 -9.37 0.70
N LYS A 144 1.18 -10.27 1.59
CA LYS A 144 1.92 -9.93 2.80
C LYS A 144 3.27 -9.24 2.48
N VAL A 145 3.97 -9.65 1.43
CA VAL A 145 5.20 -8.98 0.97
C VAL A 145 4.89 -7.56 0.48
N ILE A 146 3.78 -7.34 -0.23
CA ILE A 146 3.36 -5.99 -0.65
C ILE A 146 3.04 -5.12 0.57
N ILE A 147 2.29 -5.64 1.55
CA ILE A 147 2.02 -4.95 2.81
C ILE A 147 3.35 -4.63 3.51
N SER A 148 4.26 -5.59 3.62
CA SER A 148 5.61 -5.41 4.20
C SER A 148 6.37 -4.26 3.55
N ARG A 149 6.33 -4.13 2.23
CA ARG A 149 6.94 -3.00 1.48
C ARG A 149 6.45 -1.65 2.00
N TRP A 150 5.14 -1.52 2.17
CA TRP A 150 4.56 -0.28 2.68
C TRP A 150 4.85 -0.06 4.16
N LEU A 151 4.79 -1.10 4.98
CA LEU A 151 5.16 -1.00 6.40
C LEU A 151 6.62 -0.60 6.61
N ALA A 152 7.53 -1.05 5.76
CA ALA A 152 8.92 -0.61 5.78
C ALA A 152 9.06 0.91 5.51
N LYS A 153 8.16 1.49 4.71
CA LYS A 153 8.07 2.93 4.47
C LYS A 153 7.40 3.69 5.61
N ASP A 154 6.61 2.98 6.43
CA ASP A 154 5.88 3.47 7.60
C ASP A 154 4.86 4.60 7.29
N PRO A 155 3.88 4.39 6.38
CA PRO A 155 2.87 5.39 6.09
C PRO A 155 1.90 5.58 7.26
N ASP A 156 1.30 6.77 7.39
CA ASP A 156 0.22 7.05 8.34
C ASP A 156 -1.13 6.56 7.82
N ILE A 157 -1.31 6.60 6.50
CA ILE A 157 -2.53 6.21 5.79
C ILE A 157 -2.19 5.13 4.77
N LEU A 158 -2.90 4.01 4.79
CA LEU A 158 -2.73 2.92 3.83
C LEU A 158 -4.02 2.68 3.06
N ILE A 159 -4.00 2.94 1.77
CA ILE A 159 -5.07 2.60 0.83
C ILE A 159 -4.85 1.15 0.38
N MET A 160 -5.87 0.32 0.49
CA MET A 160 -5.84 -1.09 0.12
C MET A 160 -6.98 -1.40 -0.86
N ASP A 161 -6.65 -1.49 -2.14
CA ASP A 161 -7.61 -1.77 -3.19
C ASP A 161 -7.70 -3.28 -3.41
N GLU A 162 -8.88 -3.86 -3.12
CA GLU A 162 -9.18 -5.29 -3.20
C GLU A 162 -8.07 -6.16 -2.58
N PRO A 163 -7.67 -5.91 -1.30
CA PRO A 163 -6.47 -6.52 -0.73
C PRO A 163 -6.52 -8.04 -0.62
N THR A 164 -7.71 -8.63 -0.74
CA THR A 164 -7.93 -10.07 -0.62
C THR A 164 -8.36 -10.74 -1.93
N ARG A 165 -8.30 -10.02 -3.05
CA ARG A 165 -8.68 -10.57 -4.36
C ARG A 165 -7.73 -11.66 -4.81
N GLY A 166 -8.29 -12.80 -5.25
CA GLY A 166 -7.51 -13.94 -5.74
C GLY A 166 -6.63 -14.60 -4.67
N ILE A 167 -7.04 -14.54 -3.41
CA ILE A 167 -6.39 -15.17 -2.26
C ILE A 167 -7.33 -16.21 -1.68
N ASP A 168 -6.78 -17.30 -1.14
CA ASP A 168 -7.55 -18.33 -0.44
C ASP A 168 -8.18 -17.81 0.87
N ILE A 169 -9.23 -18.50 1.36
CA ILE A 169 -10.02 -18.05 2.51
C ILE A 169 -9.17 -17.90 3.78
N GLY A 170 -8.24 -18.81 4.02
CA GLY A 170 -7.38 -18.75 5.21
C GLY A 170 -6.47 -17.51 5.16
N ALA A 171 -5.84 -17.25 4.02
CA ALA A 171 -4.99 -16.10 3.85
C ALA A 171 -5.78 -14.77 3.84
N LYS A 172 -7.07 -14.75 3.41
CA LYS A 172 -7.92 -13.55 3.55
C LYS A 172 -8.07 -13.13 5.01
N HIS A 173 -8.35 -14.10 5.89
CA HIS A 173 -8.48 -13.84 7.31
C HIS A 173 -7.21 -13.21 7.90
N GLU A 174 -6.05 -13.77 7.56
CA GLU A 174 -4.75 -13.25 7.99
C GLU A 174 -4.53 -11.79 7.52
N ILE A 175 -4.99 -11.42 6.32
CA ILE A 175 -4.89 -10.03 5.82
C ILE A 175 -5.79 -9.08 6.63
N TYR A 176 -7.01 -9.50 6.98
CA TYR A 176 -7.90 -8.70 7.81
C TYR A 176 -7.35 -8.52 9.23
N GLU A 177 -6.77 -9.56 9.84
CA GLU A 177 -6.09 -9.46 11.12
C GLU A 177 -4.93 -8.45 11.08
N ILE A 178 -4.12 -8.45 10.00
CA ILE A 178 -3.06 -7.48 9.78
C ILE A 178 -3.63 -6.05 9.71
N MET A 179 -4.74 -5.84 8.99
CA MET A 179 -5.38 -4.53 8.89
C MET A 179 -5.87 -4.03 10.26
N GLU A 180 -6.52 -4.90 11.05
CA GLU A 180 -6.97 -4.57 12.41
C GLU A 180 -5.80 -4.22 13.32
N GLU A 181 -4.71 -4.99 13.26
CA GLU A 181 -3.51 -4.72 14.04
C GLU A 181 -2.90 -3.36 13.69
N LEU A 182 -2.81 -3.04 12.40
CA LEU A 182 -2.31 -1.75 11.92
C LEU A 182 -3.20 -0.59 12.39
N ALA A 183 -4.52 -0.77 12.34
CA ALA A 183 -5.46 0.22 12.84
C ALA A 183 -5.30 0.43 14.36
N LYS A 184 -5.17 -0.65 15.14
CA LYS A 184 -4.87 -0.57 16.58
C LYS A 184 -3.55 0.17 16.89
N GLN A 185 -2.57 0.11 15.98
CA GLN A 185 -1.31 0.87 16.05
C GLN A 185 -1.47 2.34 15.61
N GLY A 186 -2.67 2.78 15.29
CA GLY A 186 -2.98 4.15 14.91
C GLY A 186 -2.84 4.47 13.42
N LYS A 187 -2.64 3.46 12.54
CA LYS A 187 -2.68 3.66 11.09
C LYS A 187 -4.13 3.86 10.63
N ALA A 188 -4.36 4.79 9.72
CA ALA A 188 -5.64 4.93 9.04
C ALA A 188 -5.66 4.03 7.81
N ILE A 189 -6.70 3.21 7.64
CA ILE A 189 -6.80 2.26 6.53
C ILE A 189 -8.03 2.58 5.70
N ILE A 190 -7.84 2.79 4.40
CA ILE A 190 -8.92 2.90 3.43
C ILE A 190 -8.96 1.59 2.64
N MET A 191 -10.04 0.82 2.79
CA MET A 191 -10.22 -0.45 2.10
C MET A 191 -11.28 -0.33 1.01
N ILE A 192 -10.95 -0.76 -0.20
CA ILE A 192 -11.93 -0.95 -1.28
C ILE A 192 -12.24 -2.44 -1.34
N SER A 193 -13.54 -2.77 -1.41
CA SER A 193 -14.02 -4.14 -1.64
C SER A 193 -15.27 -4.15 -2.51
N SER A 194 -15.32 -5.10 -3.42
CA SER A 194 -16.45 -5.36 -4.32
C SER A 194 -17.42 -6.40 -3.72
#